data_736a79feb5f0b88a4ba8db8eaa6d9d65
#
_entry.id   736a79feb5f0b88a4ba8db8eaa6d9d65
#
_cell.length_a   1.000
_cell.length_b   1.000
_cell.length_c   1.000
_cell.angle_alpha   90.00
_cell.angle_beta   90.00
_cell.angle_gamma   90.00
#
_symmetry.space_group_name_H-M   'P 1'
#
loop_
_entity.id
_entity.type
_entity.pdbx_description
1 polymer ?
#
loop_
_entity_poly.entity_id
_entity_poly.type
_entity_poly.pdbx_seq_one_letter_code
_entity_poly.pdbx_strand_id
1 'polypeptide(L)'
;MWLLRQMLKLLLGKEFAFHDQFNEKEIHDIRKNNPGIKIIAHPECPPDVIKASDFAGSTSGMIKYVQDNQPKKVMMVTECSMSDNIQVENPNVDFIKPCNMCPHMKKITLPKILDCLENETGEIIMDKETIEKARISVEKMAAIGR
;
A
#
# COMPACT_ATOMS: atom_id res chain seq x y z
N MET A 1 -15.35 -2.93 -4.99
CA MET A 1 -13.99 -2.36 -4.81
C MET A 1 -13.62 -1.35 -5.89
N TRP A 2 -13.80 -1.62 -7.18
CA TRP A 2 -13.53 -0.67 -8.28
C TRP A 2 -14.33 0.64 -8.22
N LEU A 3 -15.63 0.56 -7.91
CA LEU A 3 -16.53 1.73 -7.74
C LEU A 3 -16.08 2.64 -6.57
N LEU A 4 -15.66 2.07 -5.47
CA LEU A 4 -15.13 2.83 -4.32
C LEU A 4 -13.85 3.60 -4.69
N ARG A 5 -12.98 2.98 -5.48
CA ARG A 5 -11.77 3.60 -6.02
C ARG A 5 -12.08 4.78 -6.96
N GLN A 6 -13.08 4.62 -7.83
CA GLN A 6 -13.51 5.71 -8.72
C GLN A 6 -14.14 6.88 -7.95
N MET A 7 -14.94 6.58 -6.93
CA MET A 7 -15.50 7.60 -6.04
C MET A 7 -14.41 8.32 -5.24
N LEU A 8 -13.40 7.60 -4.76
CA LEU A 8 -12.26 8.19 -4.06
C LEU A 8 -11.43 9.10 -4.98
N LYS A 9 -11.21 8.71 -6.22
CA LYS A 9 -10.54 9.56 -7.24
C LYS A 9 -11.30 10.85 -7.53
N LEU A 10 -12.63 10.79 -7.55
CA LEU A 10 -13.50 11.94 -7.77
C LEU A 10 -13.53 12.89 -6.57
N LEU A 11 -13.48 12.34 -5.36
CA LEU A 11 -13.58 13.11 -4.12
C LEU A 11 -12.24 13.71 -3.65
N LEU A 12 -11.13 13.05 -3.93
CA LEU A 12 -9.80 13.39 -3.38
C LEU A 12 -8.82 13.94 -4.43
N GLY A 13 -9.22 14.01 -5.71
CA GLY A 13 -8.36 14.45 -6.81
C GLY A 13 -7.27 13.44 -7.19
N LYS A 14 -6.46 13.80 -8.17
CA LYS A 14 -5.41 12.92 -8.74
C LYS A 14 -4.26 12.57 -7.78
N GLU A 15 -4.19 13.18 -6.61
CA GLU A 15 -3.06 13.04 -5.68
C GLU A 15 -3.06 11.72 -4.88
N PHE A 16 -4.17 10.96 -4.88
CA PHE A 16 -4.27 9.67 -4.17
C PHE A 16 -3.83 8.45 -5.00
N ALA A 17 -3.25 8.70 -6.17
CA ALA A 17 -2.96 7.66 -7.16
C ALA A 17 -1.53 7.12 -7.06
N PHE A 18 -0.98 6.88 -5.85
CA PHE A 18 0.34 6.27 -5.72
C PHE A 18 0.41 4.92 -6.46
N HIS A 19 -0.58 4.05 -6.26
CA HIS A 19 -0.67 2.75 -6.92
C HIS A 19 -0.99 2.85 -8.43
N ASP A 20 -1.51 4.00 -8.90
CA ASP A 20 -1.76 4.25 -10.33
C ASP A 20 -0.47 4.55 -11.12
N GLN A 21 0.66 4.74 -10.45
CA GLN A 21 1.96 4.93 -11.10
C GLN A 21 2.53 3.64 -11.70
N PHE A 22 2.03 2.48 -11.26
CA PHE A 22 2.44 1.19 -11.80
C PHE A 22 1.61 0.83 -13.04
N ASN A 23 2.25 0.21 -14.02
CA ASN A 23 1.61 -0.26 -15.24
C ASN A 23 2.05 -1.69 -15.62
N GLU A 24 1.23 -2.37 -16.41
CA GLU A 24 1.47 -3.75 -16.83
C GLU A 24 2.80 -3.92 -17.59
N LYS A 25 3.17 -2.95 -18.40
CA LYS A 25 4.41 -2.99 -19.18
C LYS A 25 5.64 -3.06 -18.27
N GLU A 26 5.68 -2.25 -17.22
CA GLU A 26 6.77 -2.29 -16.22
C GLU A 26 6.84 -3.66 -15.55
N ILE A 27 5.69 -4.26 -15.21
CA ILE A 27 5.63 -5.62 -14.66
C ILE A 27 6.26 -6.65 -15.60
N HIS A 28 5.92 -6.58 -16.88
CA HIS A 28 6.48 -7.48 -17.89
C HIS A 28 7.99 -7.28 -18.10
N ASP A 29 8.45 -6.03 -18.14
CA ASP A 29 9.87 -5.71 -18.29
C ASP A 29 10.69 -6.21 -17.07
N ILE A 30 10.15 -6.07 -15.87
CA ILE A 30 10.77 -6.59 -14.66
C ILE A 30 10.84 -8.12 -14.67
N ARG A 31 9.77 -8.82 -15.08
CA ARG A 31 9.79 -10.28 -15.22
C ARG A 31 10.84 -10.76 -16.22
N LYS A 32 10.96 -10.05 -17.35
CA LYS A 32 11.94 -10.37 -18.40
C LYS A 32 13.38 -10.26 -17.88
N ASN A 33 13.64 -9.21 -17.08
CA ASN A 33 14.97 -8.94 -16.54
C ASN A 33 15.29 -9.75 -15.27
N ASN A 34 14.29 -10.34 -14.63
CA ASN A 34 14.42 -11.11 -13.39
C ASN A 34 13.66 -12.45 -13.50
N PRO A 35 14.20 -13.44 -14.21
CA PRO A 35 13.53 -14.74 -14.34
C PRO A 35 13.20 -15.37 -12.98
N GLY A 36 11.96 -15.85 -12.82
CA GLY A 36 11.48 -16.48 -11.60
C GLY A 36 11.05 -15.52 -10.48
N ILE A 37 11.05 -14.22 -10.73
CA ILE A 37 10.55 -13.23 -9.77
C ILE A 37 9.06 -13.41 -9.49
N LYS A 38 8.67 -13.31 -8.23
CA LYS A 38 7.27 -13.21 -7.81
C LYS A 38 6.87 -11.76 -7.66
N ILE A 39 5.74 -11.39 -8.26
CA ILE A 39 5.20 -10.04 -8.21
C ILE A 39 3.92 -10.06 -7.39
N ILE A 40 3.91 -9.32 -6.30
CA ILE A 40 2.78 -9.21 -5.38
C ILE A 40 2.31 -7.77 -5.30
N ALA A 41 1.01 -7.55 -5.49
CA ALA A 41 0.44 -6.22 -5.64
C ALA A 41 -0.57 -5.87 -4.54
N HIS A 42 -0.65 -4.58 -4.22
CA HIS A 42 -1.73 -4.08 -3.40
C HIS A 42 -3.04 -4.02 -4.21
N PRO A 43 -4.21 -4.33 -3.61
CA PRO A 43 -5.49 -4.34 -4.33
C PRO A 43 -5.92 -2.99 -4.91
N GLU A 44 -5.27 -1.91 -4.50
CA GLU A 44 -5.48 -0.56 -5.05
C GLU A 44 -4.76 -0.31 -6.37
N CYS A 45 -3.87 -1.20 -6.79
CA CYS A 45 -3.22 -1.11 -8.10
C CYS A 45 -4.23 -1.19 -9.25
N PRO A 46 -3.87 -0.68 -10.46
CA PRO A 46 -4.67 -0.86 -11.66
C PRO A 46 -5.03 -2.32 -11.92
N PRO A 47 -6.22 -2.61 -12.49
CA PRO A 47 -6.65 -3.97 -12.75
C PRO A 47 -5.71 -4.81 -13.63
N ASP A 48 -5.04 -4.16 -14.59
CA ASP A 48 -4.03 -4.75 -15.46
C ASP A 48 -2.77 -5.16 -14.69
N VAL A 49 -2.31 -4.33 -13.76
CA VAL A 49 -1.21 -4.62 -12.84
C VAL A 49 -1.57 -5.79 -11.92
N ILE A 50 -2.78 -5.79 -11.34
CA ILE A 50 -3.25 -6.89 -10.50
C ILE A 50 -3.29 -8.20 -11.29
N LYS A 51 -3.80 -8.16 -12.53
CA LYS A 51 -3.88 -9.34 -13.41
C LYS A 51 -2.50 -9.87 -13.79
N ALA A 52 -1.52 -9.01 -13.96
CA ALA A 52 -0.14 -9.36 -14.29
C ALA A 52 0.67 -9.85 -13.07
N SER A 53 0.14 -9.71 -11.85
CA SER A 53 0.80 -10.10 -10.60
C SER A 53 0.54 -11.57 -10.24
N ASP A 54 1.45 -12.19 -9.45
CA ASP A 54 1.27 -13.56 -8.95
C ASP A 54 0.31 -13.63 -7.76
N PHE A 55 0.21 -12.53 -7.01
CA PHE A 55 -0.67 -12.41 -5.86
C PHE A 55 -1.12 -10.96 -5.69
N ALA A 56 -2.35 -10.76 -5.24
CA ALA A 56 -2.85 -9.46 -4.83
C ALA A 56 -3.56 -9.57 -3.47
N GLY A 57 -3.16 -8.74 -2.53
CA GLY A 57 -3.71 -8.79 -1.18
C GLY A 57 -3.42 -7.55 -0.34
N SER A 58 -4.03 -7.50 0.84
CA SER A 58 -3.76 -6.48 1.84
C SER A 58 -2.28 -6.51 2.27
N THR A 59 -1.84 -5.46 2.95
CA THR A 59 -0.49 -5.38 3.55
C THR A 59 -0.14 -6.64 4.32
N SER A 60 -1.02 -7.07 5.23
CA SER A 60 -0.83 -8.32 6.01
C SER A 60 -0.82 -9.57 5.11
N GLY A 61 -1.67 -9.60 4.08
CA GLY A 61 -1.70 -10.69 3.11
C GLY A 61 -0.41 -10.81 2.30
N MET A 62 0.18 -9.68 1.90
CA MET A 62 1.46 -9.65 1.19
C MET A 62 2.62 -10.11 2.08
N ILE A 63 2.65 -9.68 3.35
CA ILE A 63 3.63 -10.15 4.35
C ILE A 63 3.54 -11.68 4.48
N LYS A 64 2.32 -12.17 4.73
CA LYS A 64 2.07 -13.61 4.88
C LYS A 64 2.46 -14.39 3.62
N TYR A 65 2.19 -13.87 2.43
CA TYR A 65 2.59 -14.52 1.18
C TYR A 65 4.11 -14.73 1.12
N VAL A 66 4.91 -13.73 1.46
CA VAL A 66 6.38 -13.85 1.47
C VAL A 66 6.85 -14.84 2.52
N GLN A 67 6.29 -14.80 3.73
CA GLN A 67 6.63 -15.71 4.83
C GLN A 67 6.32 -17.17 4.49
N ASP A 68 5.15 -17.45 3.92
CA ASP A 68 4.70 -18.81 3.61
C ASP A 68 5.41 -19.40 2.40
N ASN A 69 5.70 -18.60 1.37
CA ASN A 69 6.22 -19.08 0.10
C ASN A 69 7.74 -18.94 -0.06
N GLN A 70 8.40 -18.12 0.74
CA GLN A 70 9.85 -17.85 0.71
C GLN A 70 10.41 -17.76 -0.74
N PRO A 71 9.87 -16.88 -1.60
CA PRO A 71 10.31 -16.79 -2.98
C PRO A 71 11.77 -16.33 -3.05
N LYS A 72 12.55 -16.87 -4.01
CA LYS A 72 13.95 -16.43 -4.19
C LYS A 72 14.07 -14.94 -4.49
N LYS A 73 13.15 -14.44 -5.34
CA LYS A 73 13.05 -13.02 -5.72
C LYS A 73 11.61 -12.57 -5.65
N VAL A 74 11.38 -11.39 -5.10
CA VAL A 74 10.05 -10.79 -5.02
C VAL A 74 10.09 -9.30 -5.34
N MET A 75 9.07 -8.82 -6.03
CA MET A 75 8.78 -7.39 -6.16
C MET A 75 7.43 -7.11 -5.53
N MET A 76 7.40 -6.12 -4.66
CA MET A 76 6.17 -5.62 -4.06
C MET A 76 5.71 -4.37 -4.80
N VAL A 77 4.52 -4.46 -5.42
CA VAL A 77 3.90 -3.34 -6.13
C VAL A 77 3.06 -2.53 -5.13
N THR A 78 3.79 -1.82 -4.30
CA THR A 78 3.29 -0.94 -3.23
C THR A 78 4.40 0.03 -2.82
N GLU A 79 4.20 0.81 -1.77
CA GLU A 79 5.18 1.77 -1.25
C GLU A 79 6.47 1.06 -0.79
N CYS A 80 7.63 1.62 -1.16
CA CYS A 80 8.96 1.00 -0.97
C CYS A 80 9.28 0.60 0.47
N SER A 81 8.91 1.43 1.45
CA SER A 81 9.25 1.19 2.86
C SER A 81 8.64 -0.10 3.40
N MET A 82 7.57 -0.60 2.76
CA MET A 82 6.99 -1.88 3.11
C MET A 82 7.94 -3.05 2.78
N SER A 83 8.63 -2.98 1.65
CA SER A 83 9.64 -3.99 1.28
C SER A 83 10.80 -4.02 2.28
N ASP A 84 11.23 -2.85 2.78
CA ASP A 84 12.30 -2.75 3.77
C ASP A 84 11.93 -3.48 5.07
N ASN A 85 10.70 -3.26 5.57
CA ASN A 85 10.23 -3.89 6.79
C ASN A 85 10.15 -5.43 6.66
N ILE A 86 9.64 -5.93 5.52
CA ILE A 86 9.50 -7.37 5.31
C ILE A 86 10.86 -8.04 5.09
N GLN A 87 11.79 -7.36 4.45
CA GLN A 87 13.14 -7.87 4.19
C GLN A 87 13.90 -8.18 5.47
N VAL A 88 13.71 -7.39 6.54
CA VAL A 88 14.34 -7.63 7.84
C VAL A 88 13.97 -9.00 8.40
N GLU A 89 12.71 -9.41 8.24
CA GLU A 89 12.20 -10.71 8.70
C GLU A 89 12.47 -11.86 7.72
N ASN A 90 12.83 -11.53 6.46
CA ASN A 90 13.05 -12.50 5.39
C ASN A 90 14.39 -12.26 4.69
N PRO A 91 15.55 -12.42 5.38
CA PRO A 91 16.87 -12.06 4.86
C PRO A 91 17.32 -12.89 3.66
N ASN A 92 16.72 -14.06 3.43
CA ASN A 92 17.03 -14.96 2.31
C ASN A 92 16.24 -14.64 1.03
N VAL A 93 15.30 -13.69 1.07
CA VAL A 93 14.48 -13.27 -0.05
C VAL A 93 15.10 -12.02 -0.67
N ASP A 94 15.34 -12.05 -1.98
CA ASP A 94 15.84 -10.91 -2.75
C ASP A 94 14.68 -9.99 -3.15
N PHE A 95 14.63 -8.79 -2.58
CA PHE A 95 13.59 -7.80 -2.84
C PHE A 95 14.01 -6.85 -3.96
N ILE A 96 13.38 -6.99 -5.12
CA ILE A 96 13.50 -6.03 -6.21
C ILE A 96 12.55 -4.86 -5.91
N LYS A 97 13.12 -3.68 -5.66
CA LYS A 97 12.36 -2.50 -5.22
C LYS A 97 12.11 -1.56 -6.40
N PRO A 98 10.87 -1.37 -6.84
CA PRO A 98 10.55 -0.20 -7.63
C PRO A 98 10.69 1.01 -6.71
N CYS A 99 11.50 2.00 -7.10
CA CYS A 99 11.78 3.17 -6.25
C CYS A 99 10.63 4.18 -6.21
N ASN A 100 9.42 3.75 -5.95
CA ASN A 100 8.25 4.61 -5.80
C ASN A 100 7.99 4.85 -4.31
N MET A 101 8.19 6.08 -3.86
CA MET A 101 7.91 6.52 -2.49
C MET A 101 6.69 7.42 -2.46
N CYS A 102 5.80 7.19 -1.51
CA CYS A 102 4.65 8.07 -1.29
C CYS A 102 5.11 9.40 -0.67
N PRO A 103 4.98 10.55 -1.35
CA PRO A 103 5.42 11.83 -0.83
C PRO A 103 4.62 12.27 0.40
N HIS A 104 3.37 11.81 0.53
CA HIS A 104 2.51 12.12 1.67
C HIS A 104 2.97 11.38 2.93
N MET A 105 3.28 10.10 2.82
CA MET A 105 3.82 9.31 3.96
C MET A 105 5.17 9.85 4.43
N LYS A 106 6.01 10.35 3.53
CA LYS A 106 7.32 10.94 3.88
C LYS A 106 7.24 12.29 4.59
N LYS A 107 6.06 12.91 4.70
CA LYS A 107 5.84 14.09 5.55
C LYS A 107 5.82 13.74 7.04
N ILE A 108 5.57 12.49 7.39
CA ILE A 108 5.60 11.96 8.76
C ILE A 108 7.04 11.56 9.06
N THR A 109 7.66 12.19 10.04
CA THR A 109 9.06 11.95 10.44
C THR A 109 9.14 11.65 11.94
N LEU A 110 10.18 10.95 12.37
CA LEU A 110 10.38 10.64 13.80
C LEU A 110 10.37 11.90 14.69
N PRO A 111 11.04 13.04 14.31
CA PRO A 111 10.94 14.26 15.10
C PRO A 111 9.50 14.81 15.22
N LYS A 112 8.69 14.73 14.16
CA LYS A 112 7.28 15.17 14.23
C LYS A 112 6.43 14.25 15.11
N ILE A 113 6.71 12.94 15.09
CA ILE A 113 6.05 11.99 15.98
C ILE A 113 6.40 12.30 17.43
N LEU A 114 7.68 12.55 17.73
CA LEU A 114 8.14 12.92 19.07
C LEU A 114 7.49 14.22 19.53
N ASP A 115 7.52 15.28 18.71
CA ASP A 115 6.87 16.55 18.99
C ASP A 115 5.36 16.40 19.27
N CYS A 116 4.67 15.56 18.47
CA CYS A 116 3.26 15.27 18.70
C CYS A 116 3.01 14.58 20.06
N LEU A 117 3.88 13.65 20.45
CA LEU A 117 3.75 12.91 21.72
C LEU A 117 4.10 13.77 22.96
N GLU A 118 5.09 14.65 22.83
CA GLU A 118 5.54 15.53 23.92
C GLU A 118 4.66 16.77 24.12
N ASN A 119 4.17 17.34 23.03
CA ASN A 119 3.49 18.63 23.03
C ASN A 119 2.02 18.55 22.62
N GLU A 120 1.48 17.34 22.37
CA GLU A 120 0.10 17.10 21.93
C GLU A 120 -0.26 17.92 20.67
N THR A 121 0.72 18.10 19.75
CA THR A 121 0.53 18.86 18.52
C THR A 121 -0.15 18.03 17.42
N GLY A 122 -0.75 18.70 16.44
CA GLY A 122 -1.35 18.03 15.28
C GLY A 122 -2.75 17.47 15.51
N GLU A 123 -3.45 17.96 16.54
CA GLU A 123 -4.85 17.57 16.77
C GLU A 123 -5.71 17.83 15.53
N ILE A 124 -6.51 16.84 15.16
CA ILE A 124 -7.48 16.94 14.08
C ILE A 124 -8.82 17.35 14.67
N ILE A 125 -9.22 18.59 14.41
CA ILE A 125 -10.49 19.14 14.88
C ILE A 125 -11.52 19.04 13.76
N MET A 126 -12.64 18.37 14.04
CA MET A 126 -13.78 18.24 13.12
C MET A 126 -15.08 18.54 13.86
N ASP A 127 -16.10 18.99 13.13
CA ASP A 127 -17.42 19.18 13.71
C ASP A 127 -18.07 17.81 14.06
N LYS A 128 -18.92 17.82 15.08
CA LYS A 128 -19.54 16.58 15.61
C LYS A 128 -20.41 15.87 14.58
N GLU A 129 -21.08 16.59 13.71
CA GLU A 129 -21.96 16.02 12.69
C GLU A 129 -21.15 15.20 11.67
N THR A 130 -20.02 15.75 11.21
CA THR A 130 -19.08 15.05 10.33
C THR A 130 -18.50 13.80 11.00
N ILE A 131 -18.10 13.91 12.28
CA ILE A 131 -17.60 12.75 13.05
C ILE A 131 -18.65 11.65 13.12
N GLU A 132 -19.89 11.94 13.47
CA GLU A 132 -20.94 10.92 13.60
C GLU A 132 -21.29 10.27 12.25
N LYS A 133 -21.37 11.05 11.17
CA LYS A 133 -21.58 10.51 9.82
C LYS A 133 -20.43 9.59 9.37
N ALA A 134 -19.19 10.00 9.61
CA ALA A 134 -18.01 9.21 9.28
C ALA A 134 -17.95 7.90 10.10
N ARG A 135 -18.27 7.96 11.39
CA ARG A 135 -18.32 6.81 12.30
C ARG A 135 -19.22 5.69 11.75
N ILE A 136 -20.44 6.03 11.32
CA ILE A 136 -21.40 5.06 10.76
C ILE A 136 -20.78 4.32 9.56
N SER A 137 -20.07 5.03 8.69
CA SER A 137 -19.42 4.43 7.52
C SER A 137 -18.28 3.49 7.90
N VAL A 138 -17.45 3.90 8.86
CA VAL A 138 -16.31 3.10 9.35
C VAL A 138 -16.80 1.84 10.08
N GLU A 139 -17.83 1.95 10.92
CA GLU A 139 -18.42 0.81 11.65
C GLU A 139 -19.03 -0.22 10.69
N LYS A 140 -19.76 0.24 9.67
CA LYS A 140 -20.29 -0.65 8.62
C LYS A 140 -19.17 -1.36 7.85
N MET A 141 -18.14 -0.65 7.49
CA MET A 141 -16.97 -1.23 6.80
C MET A 141 -16.30 -2.30 7.68
N ALA A 142 -16.07 -2.01 8.96
CA ALA A 142 -15.47 -2.94 9.90
C ALA A 142 -16.36 -4.19 10.14
N ALA A 143 -17.68 -4.04 10.10
CA ALA A 143 -18.62 -5.17 10.25
C ALA A 143 -18.64 -6.11 9.02
N ILE A 144 -18.40 -5.58 7.81
CA ILE A 144 -18.36 -6.37 6.56
C ILE A 144 -17.02 -7.08 6.38
N GLY A 145 -15.94 -6.48 6.86
CA GLY A 145 -14.57 -6.95 6.65
C GLY A 145 -14.07 -8.03 7.62
N ARG A 146 -14.94 -8.59 8.47
CA ARG A 146 -14.61 -9.63 9.45
C ARG A 146 -15.19 -10.97 9.05
#